data_718cda74b884a6f3d697f23444147f4a
#
_entry.id   718cda74b884a6f3d697f23444147f4a
#
_cell.length_a   1.000
_cell.length_b   1.000
_cell.length_c   1.000
_cell.angle_alpha   90.00
_cell.angle_beta   90.00
_cell.angle_gamma   90.00
#
_symmetry.space_group_name_H-M   'P 1'
#
loop_
_entity.id
_entity.type
_entity.pdbx_description
1 polymer ?
#
loop_
_entity_poly.entity_id
_entity_poly.type
_entity_poly.pdbx_seq_one_letter_code
_entity_poly.pdbx_strand_id
1 'polypeptide(L)'
;MSTPQATATDAPNTTFVTDSPTNQHVELHGSIWMTIGGANFGGAGRIGLLAQIAESGSISKAAKAIGMSYKAAWDAIDIMNNLAGQPLVERTVGGKGGGGTRLTQRGQQLIDNFKTIENEHRRFVEQLCAQADGIADDYLLIRRMSMKTSARNQFLGKVSAVHRGAVNDEIELDVKGGHKVVATVTHESAENLGLKIGAEAFALVKASSIIVVADSEGARFSARNHLTGKISRVQPGAVNTEVVIEVNGGGTVAAIVTNESAQSLGLAKGKTASAIFKASSVIIGVPA
;
A
#
# COMPACT_ATOMS: atom_id res chain seq x y z
N MET A 1 24.30 6.40 -19.60
CA MET A 1 23.33 7.51 -19.72
C MET A 1 22.34 7.37 -18.59
N SER A 2 22.57 8.13 -17.52
CA SER A 2 21.79 8.04 -16.27
C SER A 2 20.62 9.00 -16.38
N THR A 3 19.42 8.47 -16.21
CA THR A 3 18.17 9.24 -16.15
C THR A 3 18.15 10.05 -14.84
N PRO A 4 17.86 11.34 -14.82
CA PRO A 4 17.72 12.09 -13.58
C PRO A 4 16.41 11.70 -12.90
N GLN A 5 16.50 11.19 -11.68
CA GLN A 5 15.39 11.07 -10.75
C GLN A 5 14.83 12.45 -10.44
N ALA A 6 13.57 12.68 -10.80
CA ALA A 6 12.82 13.84 -10.36
C ALA A 6 12.51 13.68 -8.87
N THR A 7 13.12 14.52 -8.05
CA THR A 7 12.73 14.70 -6.64
C THR A 7 11.32 15.29 -6.60
N ALA A 8 10.37 14.52 -6.07
CA ALA A 8 9.01 14.96 -5.78
C ALA A 8 9.06 15.90 -4.57
N THR A 9 8.86 17.18 -4.80
CA THR A 9 8.64 18.15 -3.73
C THR A 9 7.39 18.97 -4.05
N ASP A 10 6.44 18.90 -3.13
CA ASP A 10 5.27 19.76 -2.91
C ASP A 10 4.08 19.66 -3.85
N ALA A 11 3.08 18.88 -3.36
CA ALA A 11 1.68 19.15 -3.68
C ALA A 11 0.99 19.73 -2.42
N PRO A 12 0.04 20.68 -2.53
CA PRO A 12 -0.79 21.07 -1.41
C PRO A 12 -1.62 19.86 -0.95
N ASN A 13 -1.41 19.47 0.29
CA ASN A 13 -2.07 18.33 0.93
C ASN A 13 -3.56 18.63 1.15
N THR A 14 -4.44 17.95 0.45
CA THR A 14 -5.86 17.91 0.83
C THR A 14 -6.05 16.69 1.72
N THR A 15 -6.21 16.90 3.03
CA THR A 15 -6.35 15.85 4.05
C THR A 15 -7.82 15.65 4.37
N PHE A 16 -8.33 14.43 4.27
CA PHE A 16 -9.66 14.04 4.73
C PHE A 16 -9.55 12.91 5.74
N VAL A 17 -10.26 13.05 6.85
CA VAL A 17 -10.23 12.11 7.96
C VAL A 17 -11.55 11.34 7.99
N THR A 18 -11.50 10.01 7.91
CA THR A 18 -12.65 9.15 8.18
C THR A 18 -12.43 8.45 9.52
N ASP A 19 -13.38 8.58 10.46
CA ASP A 19 -13.36 7.90 11.73
C ASP A 19 -13.70 6.42 11.56
N SER A 20 -12.68 5.55 11.71
CA SER A 20 -12.88 4.11 11.90
C SER A 20 -12.65 3.72 13.37
N PRO A 21 -13.33 2.70 13.89
CA PRO A 21 -13.25 2.30 15.31
C PRO A 21 -11.88 1.73 15.74
N THR A 22 -10.95 1.60 14.84
CA THR A 22 -9.53 1.34 15.12
C THR A 22 -8.77 2.62 14.81
N ASN A 23 -8.18 3.22 15.80
CA ASN A 23 -7.47 4.51 15.90
C ASN A 23 -6.35 4.76 14.83
N GLN A 24 -6.55 4.33 13.58
CA GLN A 24 -5.70 4.61 12.42
C GLN A 24 -6.54 5.38 11.41
N HIS A 25 -6.26 6.68 11.30
CA HIS A 25 -6.81 7.52 10.25
C HIS A 25 -6.15 7.15 8.91
N VAL A 26 -6.94 6.74 7.92
CA VAL A 26 -6.48 6.58 6.54
C VAL A 26 -6.80 7.85 5.79
N GLU A 27 -5.75 8.52 5.31
CA GLU A 27 -5.86 9.71 4.50
C GLU A 27 -5.61 9.36 3.03
N LEU A 28 -6.54 9.72 2.16
CA LEU A 28 -6.39 9.54 0.72
C LEU A 28 -5.89 10.85 0.10
N HIS A 29 -4.70 10.80 -0.50
CA HIS A 29 -4.13 11.93 -1.21
C HIS A 29 -4.09 11.63 -2.71
N GLY A 30 -4.50 12.60 -3.52
CA GLY A 30 -4.37 12.54 -4.96
C GLY A 30 -3.69 13.79 -5.49
N SER A 31 -2.91 13.65 -6.55
CA SER A 31 -2.28 14.78 -7.23
C SER A 31 -2.47 14.67 -8.74
N ILE A 32 -2.55 15.82 -9.40
CA ILE A 32 -2.79 15.91 -10.85
C ILE A 32 -1.55 16.47 -11.53
N TRP A 33 -1.15 15.81 -12.62
CA TRP A 33 -0.16 16.30 -13.56
C TRP A 33 -0.73 16.32 -14.97
N MET A 34 -0.38 17.37 -15.70
CA MET A 34 -0.67 17.47 -17.13
C MET A 34 0.57 17.08 -17.93
N THR A 35 0.37 16.26 -18.94
CA THR A 35 1.44 15.90 -19.89
C THR A 35 0.99 16.26 -21.32
N ILE A 36 1.93 16.72 -22.14
CA ILE A 36 1.72 16.97 -23.57
C ILE A 36 2.79 16.19 -24.33
N GLY A 37 2.36 15.28 -25.21
CA GLY A 37 3.29 14.43 -25.97
C GLY A 37 4.20 13.55 -25.08
N GLY A 38 3.74 13.17 -23.88
CA GLY A 38 4.54 12.42 -22.89
C GLY A 38 5.51 13.26 -22.06
N ALA A 39 5.67 14.55 -22.37
CA ALA A 39 6.47 15.48 -21.57
C ALA A 39 5.63 16.08 -20.44
N ASN A 40 6.24 16.24 -19.25
CA ASN A 40 5.59 16.88 -18.10
C ASN A 40 5.37 18.36 -18.38
N PHE A 41 4.11 18.74 -18.64
CA PHE A 41 3.72 20.12 -18.85
C PHE A 41 3.59 20.88 -17.54
N GLY A 42 2.93 20.30 -16.53
CA GLY A 42 2.76 20.93 -15.23
C GLY A 42 1.86 20.17 -14.28
N GLY A 43 1.97 20.53 -13.03
CA GLY A 43 1.15 20.16 -11.89
C GLY A 43 1.06 21.34 -10.94
N ALA A 44 0.60 21.12 -9.71
CA ALA A 44 0.39 22.19 -8.72
C ALA A 44 1.59 23.15 -8.57
N GLY A 45 2.83 22.64 -8.54
CA GLY A 45 4.03 23.49 -8.40
C GLY A 45 4.26 24.42 -9.58
N ARG A 46 4.14 23.96 -10.84
CA ARG A 46 4.35 24.82 -12.02
C ARG A 46 3.18 25.78 -12.26
N ILE A 47 1.95 25.35 -11.97
CA ILE A 47 0.79 26.24 -12.02
C ILE A 47 0.84 27.28 -10.89
N GLY A 48 1.30 26.87 -9.71
CA GLY A 48 1.58 27.78 -8.59
C GLY A 48 2.62 28.86 -8.95
N LEU A 49 3.67 28.50 -9.72
CA LEU A 49 4.63 29.47 -10.23
C LEU A 49 3.97 30.51 -11.11
N LEU A 50 3.12 30.11 -12.05
CA LEU A 50 2.36 31.05 -12.90
C LEU A 50 1.44 31.96 -12.08
N ALA A 51 0.76 31.42 -11.07
CA ALA A 51 -0.12 32.20 -10.18
C ALA A 51 0.69 33.24 -9.40
N GLN A 52 1.86 32.86 -8.85
CA GLN A 52 2.75 33.79 -8.15
C GLN A 52 3.37 34.85 -9.06
N ILE A 53 3.58 34.54 -10.34
CA ILE A 53 4.00 35.55 -11.33
C ILE A 53 2.87 36.55 -11.57
N ALA A 54 1.62 36.11 -11.64
CA ALA A 54 0.48 37.00 -11.78
C ALA A 54 0.38 38.01 -10.63
N GLU A 55 0.62 37.57 -9.41
CA GLU A 55 0.52 38.37 -8.19
C GLU A 55 1.72 39.32 -8.03
N SER A 56 2.92 38.80 -8.22
CA SER A 56 4.18 39.53 -7.89
C SER A 56 4.75 40.35 -9.05
N GLY A 57 4.35 40.07 -10.28
CA GLY A 57 4.92 40.65 -11.50
C GLY A 57 6.40 40.29 -11.72
N SER A 58 6.93 39.27 -11.05
CA SER A 58 8.35 38.96 -11.05
C SER A 58 8.62 37.47 -10.88
N ILE A 59 9.33 36.84 -11.83
CA ILE A 59 9.75 35.46 -11.75
C ILE A 59 10.62 35.18 -10.52
N SER A 60 11.49 36.11 -10.17
CA SER A 60 12.40 35.97 -8.99
C SER A 60 11.61 35.94 -7.68
N LYS A 61 10.62 36.84 -7.52
CA LYS A 61 9.74 36.84 -6.34
C LYS A 61 8.86 35.62 -6.29
N ALA A 62 8.27 35.22 -7.43
CA ALA A 62 7.43 34.04 -7.56
C ALA A 62 8.19 32.75 -7.21
N ALA A 63 9.38 32.56 -7.77
CA ALA A 63 10.26 31.42 -7.45
C ALA A 63 10.56 31.33 -5.96
N LYS A 64 10.92 32.47 -5.32
CA LYS A 64 11.18 32.49 -3.88
C LYS A 64 9.96 32.15 -3.05
N ALA A 65 8.75 32.59 -3.45
CA ALA A 65 7.51 32.34 -2.74
C ALA A 65 7.14 30.85 -2.71
N ILE A 66 7.52 30.08 -3.74
CA ILE A 66 7.24 28.64 -3.83
C ILE A 66 8.46 27.75 -3.54
N GLY A 67 9.54 28.31 -2.96
CA GLY A 67 10.74 27.54 -2.62
C GLY A 67 11.56 27.04 -3.82
N MET A 68 11.39 27.63 -5.00
CA MET A 68 12.08 27.24 -6.24
C MET A 68 13.29 28.14 -6.53
N SER A 69 14.36 27.55 -7.07
CA SER A 69 15.49 28.36 -7.53
C SER A 69 15.08 29.19 -8.77
N TYR A 70 15.70 30.38 -8.94
CA TYR A 70 15.43 31.23 -10.09
C TYR A 70 15.66 30.51 -11.43
N LYS A 71 16.73 29.71 -11.52
CA LYS A 71 17.04 28.93 -12.71
C LYS A 71 15.95 27.91 -12.99
N ALA A 72 15.52 27.15 -11.97
CA ALA A 72 14.47 26.14 -12.13
C ALA A 72 13.12 26.77 -12.54
N ALA A 73 12.81 27.97 -12.03
CA ALA A 73 11.61 28.69 -12.43
C ALA A 73 11.66 29.11 -13.92
N TRP A 74 12.81 29.58 -14.40
CA TRP A 74 13.00 29.90 -15.80
C TRP A 74 12.88 28.67 -16.70
N ASP A 75 13.57 27.58 -16.36
CA ASP A 75 13.52 26.33 -17.10
C ASP A 75 12.07 25.79 -17.17
N ALA A 76 11.31 25.90 -16.05
CA ALA A 76 9.91 25.51 -16.02
C ALA A 76 9.02 26.35 -16.95
N ILE A 77 9.21 27.69 -16.96
CA ILE A 77 8.46 28.61 -17.83
C ILE A 77 8.78 28.34 -19.31
N ASP A 78 10.04 28.16 -19.65
CA ASP A 78 10.44 27.87 -21.02
C ASP A 78 9.85 26.54 -21.52
N ILE A 79 9.89 25.50 -20.69
CA ILE A 79 9.25 24.21 -21.02
C ILE A 79 7.74 24.39 -21.23
N MET A 80 7.06 25.08 -20.32
CA MET A 80 5.62 25.30 -20.40
C MET A 80 5.25 26.13 -21.66
N ASN A 81 5.99 27.21 -21.96
CA ASN A 81 5.77 28.01 -23.16
C ASN A 81 5.92 27.19 -24.45
N ASN A 82 6.98 26.39 -24.52
CA ASN A 82 7.26 25.53 -25.67
C ASN A 82 6.16 24.47 -25.88
N LEU A 83 5.71 23.85 -24.79
CA LEU A 83 4.66 22.81 -24.85
C LEU A 83 3.25 23.41 -25.08
N ALA A 84 2.99 24.61 -24.60
CA ALA A 84 1.69 25.27 -24.77
C ALA A 84 1.46 25.78 -26.22
N GLY A 85 2.49 25.86 -27.04
CA GLY A 85 2.43 26.41 -28.40
C GLY A 85 2.14 27.93 -28.43
N GLN A 86 1.98 28.56 -27.29
CA GLN A 86 1.78 29.99 -27.11
C GLN A 86 2.42 30.46 -25.80
N PRO A 87 2.98 31.70 -25.76
CA PRO A 87 3.54 32.22 -24.52
C PRO A 87 2.50 32.28 -23.40
N LEU A 88 2.82 31.73 -22.25
CA LEU A 88 2.01 31.84 -21.03
C LEU A 88 2.40 33.04 -20.19
N VAL A 89 3.64 33.51 -20.40
CA VAL A 89 4.27 34.60 -19.65
C VAL A 89 4.98 35.53 -20.65
N GLU A 90 4.80 36.83 -20.47
CA GLU A 90 5.45 37.88 -21.26
C GLU A 90 6.37 38.74 -20.39
N ARG A 91 7.46 39.19 -20.99
CA ARG A 91 8.30 40.24 -20.38
C ARG A 91 7.73 41.62 -20.72
N THR A 92 7.57 42.44 -19.71
CA THR A 92 7.31 43.87 -19.91
C THR A 92 8.62 44.63 -19.94
N VAL A 93 8.88 45.31 -21.09
CA VAL A 93 10.05 46.20 -21.20
C VAL A 93 9.83 47.37 -20.26
N GLY A 94 10.69 47.48 -19.25
CA GLY A 94 10.57 48.53 -18.26
C GLY A 94 11.32 49.80 -18.70
N GLY A 95 10.72 50.94 -18.40
CA GLY A 95 11.41 52.24 -18.31
C GLY A 95 12.30 52.30 -17.06
N LYS A 96 12.64 53.49 -16.53
CA LYS A 96 13.53 53.78 -15.39
C LYS A 96 13.38 52.96 -14.12
N GLY A 97 12.47 51.96 -14.04
CA GLY A 97 12.18 51.11 -12.86
C GLY A 97 12.41 49.61 -13.04
N GLY A 98 13.00 49.13 -14.16
CA GLY A 98 13.24 47.69 -14.41
C GLY A 98 12.07 46.99 -15.09
N GLY A 99 12.37 45.96 -15.92
CA GLY A 99 11.35 45.15 -16.62
C GLY A 99 10.63 44.19 -15.66
N GLY A 100 9.32 43.99 -15.88
CA GLY A 100 8.50 43.07 -15.15
C GLY A 100 8.18 41.83 -15.96
N THR A 101 7.39 40.95 -15.39
CA THR A 101 6.84 39.76 -16.05
C THR A 101 5.34 39.71 -15.76
N ARG A 102 4.55 39.46 -16.77
CA ARG A 102 3.10 39.28 -16.62
C ARG A 102 2.62 37.99 -17.30
N LEU A 103 1.49 37.47 -16.83
CA LEU A 103 0.82 36.41 -17.53
C LEU A 103 0.14 36.95 -18.81
N THR A 104 0.12 36.09 -19.83
CA THR A 104 -0.74 36.27 -20.99
C THR A 104 -2.18 35.84 -20.64
N GLN A 105 -3.14 36.19 -21.49
CA GLN A 105 -4.52 35.68 -21.37
C GLN A 105 -4.54 34.14 -21.34
N ARG A 106 -3.71 33.50 -22.14
CA ARG A 106 -3.58 32.03 -22.18
C ARG A 106 -3.01 31.47 -20.87
N GLY A 107 -2.03 32.14 -20.28
CA GLY A 107 -1.50 31.79 -18.97
C GLY A 107 -2.55 31.85 -17.86
N GLN A 108 -3.39 32.90 -17.87
CA GLN A 108 -4.50 33.03 -16.94
C GLN A 108 -5.54 31.93 -17.11
N GLN A 109 -5.97 31.66 -18.35
CA GLN A 109 -6.89 30.56 -18.65
C GLN A 109 -6.37 29.21 -18.20
N LEU A 110 -5.05 28.97 -18.31
CA LEU A 110 -4.45 27.74 -17.83
C LEU A 110 -4.58 27.57 -16.32
N ILE A 111 -4.33 28.63 -15.56
CA ILE A 111 -4.49 28.64 -14.10
C ILE A 111 -5.95 28.33 -13.73
N ASP A 112 -6.89 29.00 -14.35
CA ASP A 112 -8.32 28.86 -14.05
C ASP A 112 -8.83 27.46 -14.39
N ASN A 113 -8.41 26.90 -15.52
CA ASN A 113 -8.73 25.53 -15.91
C ASN A 113 -8.13 24.53 -14.94
N PHE A 114 -6.86 24.70 -14.54
CA PHE A 114 -6.21 23.80 -13.60
C PHE A 114 -6.91 23.83 -12.23
N LYS A 115 -7.27 25.01 -11.73
CA LYS A 115 -8.03 25.16 -10.48
C LYS A 115 -9.38 24.43 -10.54
N THR A 116 -10.06 24.50 -11.69
CA THR A 116 -11.30 23.77 -11.89
C THR A 116 -11.10 22.27 -11.83
N ILE A 117 -10.10 21.75 -12.55
CA ILE A 117 -9.74 20.32 -12.55
C ILE A 117 -9.34 19.86 -11.15
N GLU A 118 -8.51 20.64 -10.45
CA GLU A 118 -8.05 20.34 -9.09
C GLU A 118 -9.20 20.27 -8.09
N ASN A 119 -10.19 21.20 -8.21
CA ASN A 119 -11.38 21.18 -7.37
C ASN A 119 -12.27 19.98 -7.64
N GLU A 120 -12.49 19.61 -8.91
CA GLU A 120 -13.27 18.41 -9.26
C GLU A 120 -12.56 17.12 -8.82
N HIS A 121 -11.26 17.06 -8.98
CA HIS A 121 -10.47 15.94 -8.47
C HIS A 121 -10.56 15.82 -6.95
N ARG A 122 -10.46 16.92 -6.22
CA ARG A 122 -10.64 16.93 -4.77
C ARG A 122 -12.02 16.42 -4.37
N ARG A 123 -13.09 16.92 -5.00
CA ARG A 123 -14.46 16.44 -4.75
C ARG A 123 -14.61 14.95 -5.04
N PHE A 124 -13.97 14.45 -6.10
CA PHE A 124 -13.96 13.03 -6.41
C PHE A 124 -13.28 12.20 -5.33
N VAL A 125 -12.12 12.63 -4.84
CA VAL A 125 -11.42 11.96 -3.74
C VAL A 125 -12.24 11.99 -2.45
N GLU A 126 -12.91 13.14 -2.14
CA GLU A 126 -13.84 13.27 -1.02
C GLU A 126 -15.02 12.29 -1.12
N GLN A 127 -15.63 12.17 -2.30
CA GLN A 127 -16.71 11.24 -2.54
C GLN A 127 -16.28 9.78 -2.42
N LEU A 128 -15.10 9.44 -2.92
CA LEU A 128 -14.52 8.10 -2.72
C LEU A 128 -14.33 7.79 -1.24
N CYS A 129 -13.78 8.72 -0.46
CA CYS A 129 -13.61 8.56 0.98
C CYS A 129 -14.96 8.39 1.71
N ALA A 130 -15.98 9.16 1.30
CA ALA A 130 -17.30 9.10 1.92
C ALA A 130 -18.12 7.85 1.55
N GLN A 131 -17.84 7.23 0.39
CA GLN A 131 -18.55 6.04 -0.10
C GLN A 131 -17.88 4.73 0.28
N ALA A 132 -16.65 4.78 0.68
CA ALA A 132 -15.86 3.59 0.99
C ALA A 132 -15.78 3.35 2.49
N ASP A 133 -16.87 2.84 3.07
CA ASP A 133 -16.81 2.13 4.33
C ASP A 133 -15.81 0.97 4.19
N GLY A 134 -14.67 1.05 4.90
CA GLY A 134 -13.65 0.01 4.84
C GLY A 134 -12.42 0.31 3.96
N ILE A 135 -12.24 1.52 3.42
CA ILE A 135 -11.00 1.89 2.68
C ILE A 135 -9.73 1.57 3.49
N ALA A 136 -9.76 1.70 4.81
CA ALA A 136 -8.65 1.29 5.67
C ALA A 136 -8.35 -0.21 5.55
N ASP A 137 -9.39 -1.03 5.52
CA ASP A 137 -9.28 -2.48 5.36
C ASP A 137 -8.82 -2.84 3.94
N ASP A 138 -9.32 -2.13 2.92
CA ASP A 138 -8.94 -2.32 1.52
C ASP A 138 -7.50 -1.83 1.24
N TYR A 139 -7.06 -0.73 1.84
CA TYR A 139 -5.67 -0.28 1.77
C TYR A 139 -4.72 -1.30 2.40
N LEU A 140 -5.06 -1.84 3.55
CA LEU A 140 -4.32 -2.95 4.17
C LEU A 140 -4.34 -4.19 3.26
N LEU A 141 -5.44 -4.46 2.57
CA LEU A 141 -5.56 -5.55 1.60
C LEU A 141 -4.63 -5.32 0.39
N ILE A 142 -4.61 -4.12 -0.18
CA ILE A 142 -3.73 -3.75 -1.30
C ILE A 142 -2.26 -3.84 -0.88
N ARG A 143 -1.92 -3.38 0.32
CA ARG A 143 -0.58 -3.49 0.89
C ARG A 143 -0.16 -4.94 1.13
N ARG A 144 -1.10 -5.83 1.50
CA ARG A 144 -0.90 -7.29 1.58
C ARG A 144 -0.58 -7.91 0.23
N MET A 145 -1.22 -7.45 -0.86
CA MET A 145 -1.00 -7.97 -2.21
C MET A 145 0.35 -7.55 -2.80
N SER A 146 1.00 -6.51 -2.29
CA SER A 146 2.29 -6.04 -2.81
C SER A 146 3.50 -6.83 -2.28
N MET A 147 3.34 -7.66 -1.25
CA MET A 147 4.43 -8.49 -0.76
C MET A 147 4.62 -9.74 -1.62
N LYS A 148 5.68 -9.74 -2.44
CA LYS A 148 6.08 -10.91 -3.24
C LYS A 148 6.80 -11.92 -2.36
N THR A 149 6.10 -13.00 -1.97
CA THR A 149 6.66 -14.10 -1.18
C THR A 149 6.32 -15.44 -1.82
N SER A 150 7.16 -16.44 -1.59
CA SER A 150 6.89 -17.83 -1.99
C SER A 150 5.99 -18.59 -1.00
N ALA A 151 5.68 -18.00 0.15
CA ALA A 151 4.76 -18.58 1.12
C ALA A 151 3.31 -18.47 0.62
N ARG A 152 2.63 -19.61 0.46
CA ARG A 152 1.25 -19.65 0.00
C ARG A 152 0.24 -19.26 1.07
N ASN A 153 0.59 -19.45 2.34
CA ASN A 153 -0.26 -19.12 3.45
C ASN A 153 0.22 -17.84 4.09
N GLN A 154 -0.65 -16.83 4.10
CA GLN A 154 -0.39 -15.53 4.68
C GLN A 154 -1.59 -15.17 5.55
N PHE A 155 -1.36 -14.99 6.84
CA PHE A 155 -2.37 -14.61 7.81
C PHE A 155 -1.99 -13.25 8.37
N LEU A 156 -2.80 -12.25 8.12
CA LEU A 156 -2.65 -10.96 8.78
C LEU A 156 -3.46 -10.98 10.06
N GLY A 157 -2.89 -10.40 11.11
CA GLY A 157 -3.55 -10.29 12.40
C GLY A 157 -2.92 -9.21 13.27
N LYS A 158 -3.45 -9.12 14.47
CA LYS A 158 -2.88 -8.30 15.55
C LYS A 158 -2.25 -9.21 16.57
N VAL A 159 -1.10 -8.81 17.08
CA VAL A 159 -0.45 -9.50 18.19
C VAL A 159 -1.37 -9.43 19.42
N SER A 160 -1.85 -10.57 19.86
CA SER A 160 -2.73 -10.70 21.05
C SER A 160 -1.96 -11.08 22.31
N ALA A 161 -0.83 -11.79 22.17
CA ALA A 161 0.05 -12.12 23.29
C ALA A 161 1.51 -12.22 22.84
N VAL A 162 2.41 -11.91 23.77
CA VAL A 162 3.86 -12.09 23.65
C VAL A 162 4.36 -12.79 24.91
N HIS A 163 4.80 -14.03 24.77
CA HIS A 163 5.39 -14.80 25.87
C HIS A 163 6.91 -14.83 25.68
N ARG A 164 7.60 -14.06 26.49
CA ARG A 164 9.07 -13.94 26.39
C ARG A 164 9.74 -15.15 27.03
N GLY A 165 10.67 -15.75 26.29
CA GLY A 165 11.54 -16.81 26.77
C GLY A 165 13.01 -16.37 26.83
N ALA A 166 13.89 -17.25 27.27
CA ALA A 166 15.30 -16.92 27.40
C ALA A 166 16.02 -16.79 26.03
N VAL A 167 15.56 -17.51 25.01
CA VAL A 167 16.17 -17.55 23.65
C VAL A 167 15.13 -17.21 22.59
N ASN A 168 13.94 -17.73 22.72
CA ASN A 168 12.85 -17.56 21.76
C ASN A 168 11.63 -17.01 22.47
N ASP A 169 10.90 -16.15 21.77
CA ASP A 169 9.61 -15.63 22.19
C ASP A 169 8.49 -16.36 21.41
N GLU A 170 7.37 -16.58 22.09
CA GLU A 170 6.14 -17.07 21.47
C GLU A 170 5.21 -15.88 21.23
N ILE A 171 4.79 -15.70 20.00
CA ILE A 171 3.92 -14.61 19.55
C ILE A 171 2.57 -15.21 19.14
N GLU A 172 1.49 -14.73 19.73
CA GLU A 172 0.12 -15.07 19.30
C GLU A 172 -0.44 -13.94 18.45
N LEU A 173 -1.00 -14.29 17.29
CA LEU A 173 -1.70 -13.38 16.39
C LEU A 173 -3.17 -13.75 16.33
N ASP A 174 -4.05 -12.82 16.65
CA ASP A 174 -5.47 -12.93 16.33
C ASP A 174 -5.66 -12.61 14.84
N VAL A 175 -6.10 -13.60 14.07
CA VAL A 175 -6.30 -13.48 12.63
C VAL A 175 -7.79 -13.52 12.27
N LYS A 176 -8.10 -13.11 11.03
CA LYS A 176 -9.50 -13.08 10.55
C LYS A 176 -10.20 -14.42 10.76
N GLY A 177 -11.48 -14.37 11.13
CA GLY A 177 -12.29 -15.57 11.38
C GLY A 177 -12.25 -16.08 12.82
N GLY A 178 -11.66 -15.34 13.74
CA GLY A 178 -11.56 -15.71 15.16
C GLY A 178 -10.50 -16.77 15.45
N HIS A 179 -9.60 -17.00 14.49
CA HIS A 179 -8.49 -17.94 14.67
C HIS A 179 -7.29 -17.26 15.32
N LYS A 180 -6.48 -18.09 15.99
CA LYS A 180 -5.15 -17.69 16.48
C LYS A 180 -4.07 -18.41 15.71
N VAL A 181 -3.00 -17.67 15.37
CA VAL A 181 -1.77 -18.23 14.83
C VAL A 181 -0.64 -17.96 15.81
N VAL A 182 0.04 -19.02 16.22
CA VAL A 182 1.15 -18.98 17.16
C VAL A 182 2.45 -19.16 16.39
N ALA A 183 3.40 -18.26 16.64
CA ALA A 183 4.75 -18.30 16.07
C ALA A 183 5.79 -18.36 17.19
N THR A 184 6.89 -19.03 16.93
CA THR A 184 8.10 -18.98 17.77
C THR A 184 9.18 -18.25 16.99
N VAL A 185 9.64 -17.14 17.50
CA VAL A 185 10.71 -16.31 16.90
C VAL A 185 11.84 -16.10 17.89
N THR A 186 13.03 -15.71 17.44
CA THR A 186 14.10 -15.34 18.37
C THR A 186 13.73 -14.04 19.10
N HIS A 187 14.22 -13.89 20.32
CA HIS A 187 14.01 -12.69 21.11
C HIS A 187 14.47 -11.43 20.34
N GLU A 188 15.63 -11.49 19.72
CA GLU A 188 16.17 -10.43 18.86
C GLU A 188 15.23 -10.08 17.70
N SER A 189 14.65 -11.09 17.03
CA SER A 189 13.67 -10.85 15.95
C SER A 189 12.40 -10.17 16.46
N ALA A 190 11.90 -10.56 17.65
CA ALA A 190 10.72 -9.95 18.24
C ALA A 190 10.96 -8.47 18.55
N GLU A 191 12.15 -8.11 19.04
CA GLU A 191 12.53 -6.73 19.32
C GLU A 191 12.73 -5.92 18.03
N ASN A 192 13.49 -6.43 17.06
CA ASN A 192 13.77 -5.75 15.81
C ASN A 192 12.49 -5.48 14.99
N LEU A 193 11.51 -6.38 15.05
CA LEU A 193 10.21 -6.21 14.40
C LEU A 193 9.22 -5.39 15.24
N GLY A 194 9.57 -5.00 16.45
CA GLY A 194 8.71 -4.23 17.36
C GLY A 194 7.43 -4.97 17.73
N LEU A 195 7.48 -6.30 17.90
CA LEU A 195 6.31 -7.12 18.23
C LEU A 195 5.85 -6.87 19.65
N LYS A 196 4.71 -6.21 19.77
CA LYS A 196 4.02 -5.90 21.03
C LYS A 196 2.52 -6.10 20.87
N ILE A 197 1.82 -6.30 21.98
CA ILE A 197 0.36 -6.45 21.97
C ILE A 197 -0.28 -5.27 21.23
N GLY A 198 -1.19 -5.57 20.31
CA GLY A 198 -1.87 -4.62 19.43
C GLY A 198 -1.13 -4.28 18.13
N ALA A 199 0.15 -4.65 17.99
CA ALA A 199 0.90 -4.44 16.75
C ALA A 199 0.33 -5.31 15.63
N GLU A 200 0.27 -4.76 14.41
CA GLU A 200 -0.10 -5.53 13.22
C GLU A 200 1.10 -6.34 12.73
N ALA A 201 0.84 -7.60 12.44
CA ALA A 201 1.83 -8.51 11.89
C ALA A 201 1.18 -9.52 10.95
N PHE A 202 1.97 -10.09 10.06
CA PHE A 202 1.55 -11.21 9.24
C PHE A 202 2.39 -12.43 9.52
N ALA A 203 1.69 -13.58 9.58
CA ALA A 203 2.31 -14.88 9.68
C ALA A 203 2.37 -15.52 8.30
N LEU A 204 3.56 -15.96 7.90
CA LEU A 204 3.83 -16.64 6.65
C LEU A 204 4.13 -18.11 6.92
N VAL A 205 3.44 -19.01 6.23
CA VAL A 205 3.66 -20.44 6.36
C VAL A 205 3.79 -21.09 4.99
N LYS A 206 4.89 -21.82 4.81
CA LYS A 206 5.11 -22.57 3.57
C LYS A 206 4.09 -23.71 3.46
N ALA A 207 3.48 -23.90 2.29
CA ALA A 207 2.47 -24.96 2.08
C ALA A 207 2.99 -26.36 2.38
N SER A 208 4.28 -26.63 2.18
CA SER A 208 4.93 -27.89 2.52
C SER A 208 5.17 -28.10 4.02
N SER A 209 5.00 -27.06 4.85
CA SER A 209 5.09 -27.15 6.32
C SER A 209 3.75 -27.43 6.96
N ILE A 210 2.67 -27.45 6.18
CA ILE A 210 1.32 -27.80 6.63
C ILE A 210 1.15 -29.31 6.56
N ILE A 211 0.73 -29.90 7.66
CA ILE A 211 0.33 -31.31 7.76
C ILE A 211 -1.21 -31.34 7.67
N VAL A 212 -1.74 -32.14 6.77
CA VAL A 212 -3.19 -32.35 6.64
C VAL A 212 -3.61 -33.56 7.44
N VAL A 213 -4.63 -33.40 8.29
CA VAL A 213 -5.23 -34.46 9.07
C VAL A 213 -6.69 -34.60 8.62
N ALA A 214 -7.05 -35.79 8.10
CA ALA A 214 -8.38 -36.03 7.57
C ALA A 214 -9.41 -36.33 8.68
N ASP A 215 -8.97 -36.94 9.76
CA ASP A 215 -9.79 -37.24 10.92
C ASP A 215 -9.01 -36.92 12.18
N SER A 216 -9.42 -35.86 12.89
CA SER A 216 -8.73 -35.38 14.07
C SER A 216 -9.54 -35.50 15.36
N GLU A 217 -10.71 -36.14 15.31
CA GLU A 217 -11.54 -36.29 16.50
C GLU A 217 -10.79 -37.06 17.60
N GLY A 218 -10.62 -36.42 18.76
CA GLY A 218 -9.92 -36.99 19.91
C GLY A 218 -8.40 -37.04 19.84
N ALA A 219 -7.78 -36.70 18.69
CA ALA A 219 -6.33 -36.71 18.55
C ALA A 219 -5.70 -35.43 19.19
N ARG A 220 -4.56 -35.61 19.88
CA ARG A 220 -3.77 -34.54 20.45
C ARG A 220 -2.45 -34.39 19.71
N PHE A 221 -2.15 -33.17 19.27
CA PHE A 221 -0.94 -32.87 18.52
C PHE A 221 -0.04 -31.91 19.30
N SER A 222 1.27 -32.02 19.15
CA SER A 222 2.22 -31.09 19.70
C SER A 222 2.34 -29.79 18.88
N ALA A 223 1.63 -29.70 17.76
CA ALA A 223 1.57 -28.48 16.94
C ALA A 223 0.59 -27.47 17.58
N ARG A 224 1.04 -26.25 17.79
CA ARG A 224 0.23 -25.19 18.42
C ARG A 224 -0.84 -24.64 17.46
N ASN A 225 -0.60 -24.72 16.15
CA ASN A 225 -1.53 -24.23 15.14
C ASN A 225 -2.37 -25.39 14.58
N HIS A 226 -3.69 -25.25 14.72
CA HIS A 226 -4.67 -26.23 14.27
C HIS A 226 -5.89 -25.49 13.70
N LEU A 227 -6.04 -25.55 12.38
CA LEU A 227 -7.11 -24.86 11.65
C LEU A 227 -7.96 -25.91 10.94
N THR A 228 -9.23 -26.04 11.34
CA THR A 228 -10.16 -27.03 10.77
C THR A 228 -11.11 -26.36 9.80
N GLY A 229 -11.45 -27.07 8.73
CA GLY A 229 -12.37 -26.59 7.71
C GLY A 229 -12.77 -27.64 6.71
N LYS A 230 -13.30 -27.21 5.57
CA LYS A 230 -13.66 -28.09 4.46
C LYS A 230 -12.67 -27.97 3.32
N ILE A 231 -12.29 -29.08 2.72
CA ILE A 231 -11.45 -29.09 1.52
C ILE A 231 -12.24 -28.46 0.38
N SER A 232 -11.79 -27.33 -0.11
CA SER A 232 -12.38 -26.61 -1.26
C SER A 232 -11.80 -27.06 -2.59
N ARG A 233 -10.51 -27.48 -2.59
CA ARG A 233 -9.81 -27.91 -3.81
C ARG A 233 -8.75 -28.96 -3.48
N VAL A 234 -8.64 -29.94 -4.37
CA VAL A 234 -7.55 -30.94 -4.43
C VAL A 234 -7.02 -30.91 -5.85
N GLN A 235 -5.75 -30.57 -6.02
CA GLN A 235 -5.10 -30.46 -7.33
C GLN A 235 -3.88 -31.40 -7.38
N PRO A 236 -4.01 -32.58 -7.97
CA PRO A 236 -2.90 -33.51 -8.16
C PRO A 236 -1.85 -32.91 -9.13
N GLY A 237 -0.59 -33.06 -8.80
CA GLY A 237 0.55 -32.82 -9.68
C GLY A 237 1.30 -34.12 -9.96
N ALA A 238 2.48 -34.06 -10.59
CA ALA A 238 3.25 -35.25 -10.94
C ALA A 238 3.76 -36.03 -9.71
N VAL A 239 4.11 -35.35 -8.63
CA VAL A 239 4.68 -35.95 -7.40
C VAL A 239 3.86 -35.60 -6.17
N ASN A 240 3.35 -34.37 -6.10
CA ASN A 240 2.65 -33.85 -4.95
C ASN A 240 1.26 -33.35 -5.35
N THR A 241 0.36 -33.34 -4.38
CA THR A 241 -0.99 -32.79 -4.49
C THR A 241 -1.09 -31.51 -3.67
N GLU A 242 -1.63 -30.44 -4.26
CA GLU A 242 -2.05 -29.26 -3.52
C GLU A 242 -3.45 -29.48 -2.97
N VAL A 243 -3.62 -29.25 -1.67
CA VAL A 243 -4.91 -29.32 -0.97
C VAL A 243 -5.19 -27.95 -0.39
N VAL A 244 -6.36 -27.40 -0.70
CA VAL A 244 -6.82 -26.12 -0.15
C VAL A 244 -7.99 -26.40 0.79
N ILE A 245 -7.85 -25.95 2.03
CA ILE A 245 -8.86 -26.07 3.09
C ILE A 245 -9.44 -24.69 3.34
N GLU A 246 -10.74 -24.53 3.19
CA GLU A 246 -11.50 -23.37 3.62
C GLU A 246 -11.80 -23.50 5.09
N VAL A 247 -11.17 -22.65 5.92
CA VAL A 247 -11.29 -22.77 7.37
C VAL A 247 -12.56 -22.12 7.89
N ASN A 248 -13.07 -22.64 8.98
CA ASN A 248 -14.26 -22.09 9.63
C ASN A 248 -14.01 -20.64 10.04
N GLY A 249 -14.99 -19.76 9.82
CA GLY A 249 -14.81 -18.31 10.08
C GLY A 249 -14.15 -17.53 8.93
N GLY A 250 -13.76 -18.20 7.84
CA GLY A 250 -13.26 -17.61 6.60
C GLY A 250 -11.74 -17.66 6.46
N GLY A 251 -11.29 -17.58 5.22
CA GLY A 251 -9.91 -17.76 4.84
C GLY A 251 -9.60 -19.17 4.35
N THR A 252 -8.43 -19.34 3.75
CA THR A 252 -8.00 -20.62 3.17
C THR A 252 -6.58 -20.97 3.62
N VAL A 253 -6.33 -22.27 3.75
CA VAL A 253 -4.99 -22.82 4.00
C VAL A 253 -4.64 -23.77 2.86
N ALA A 254 -3.52 -23.52 2.20
CA ALA A 254 -2.96 -24.36 1.15
C ALA A 254 -1.88 -25.28 1.72
N ALA A 255 -2.01 -26.57 1.51
CA ALA A 255 -1.01 -27.59 1.88
C ALA A 255 -0.48 -28.28 0.64
N ILE A 256 0.76 -28.72 0.69
CA ILE A 256 1.37 -29.60 -0.31
C ILE A 256 1.68 -30.93 0.37
N VAL A 257 1.03 -31.99 -0.10
CA VAL A 257 1.22 -33.35 0.40
C VAL A 257 1.63 -34.27 -0.75
N THR A 258 2.18 -35.45 -0.45
CA THR A 258 2.48 -36.44 -1.50
C THR A 258 1.19 -36.96 -2.11
N ASN A 259 1.24 -37.42 -3.37
CA ASN A 259 0.07 -38.06 -4.02
C ASN A 259 -0.40 -39.30 -3.24
N GLU A 260 0.52 -40.08 -2.70
CA GLU A 260 0.25 -41.21 -1.85
C GLU A 260 -0.52 -40.82 -0.59
N SER A 261 -0.07 -39.76 0.12
CA SER A 261 -0.76 -39.26 1.30
C SER A 261 -2.17 -38.76 0.97
N ALA A 262 -2.31 -38.05 -0.15
CA ALA A 262 -3.63 -37.55 -0.57
C ALA A 262 -4.61 -38.71 -0.83
N GLN A 263 -4.14 -39.82 -1.41
CA GLN A 263 -4.94 -41.00 -1.66
C GLN A 263 -5.26 -41.79 -0.37
N SER A 264 -4.25 -42.05 0.46
CA SER A 264 -4.42 -42.83 1.70
C SER A 264 -5.34 -42.15 2.70
N LEU A 265 -5.28 -40.82 2.79
CA LEU A 265 -6.19 -40.01 3.62
C LEU A 265 -7.54 -39.75 2.94
N GLY A 266 -7.70 -40.17 1.68
CA GLY A 266 -8.93 -39.98 0.92
C GLY A 266 -9.35 -38.54 0.81
N LEU A 267 -8.37 -37.63 0.60
CA LEU A 267 -8.63 -36.18 0.54
C LEU A 267 -9.46 -35.85 -0.70
N ALA A 268 -10.63 -35.26 -0.50
CA ALA A 268 -11.56 -34.91 -1.57
C ALA A 268 -12.30 -33.63 -1.24
N LYS A 269 -12.70 -32.87 -2.27
CA LYS A 269 -13.51 -31.68 -2.12
C LYS A 269 -14.75 -31.91 -1.28
N GLY A 270 -15.05 -31.04 -0.34
CA GLY A 270 -16.22 -31.11 0.56
C GLY A 270 -15.97 -31.90 1.84
N LYS A 271 -14.91 -32.71 1.93
CA LYS A 271 -14.54 -33.41 3.17
C LYS A 271 -13.95 -32.44 4.20
N THR A 272 -14.18 -32.73 5.46
CA THR A 272 -13.57 -32.03 6.57
C THR A 272 -12.11 -32.45 6.71
N ALA A 273 -11.22 -31.48 6.92
CA ALA A 273 -9.81 -31.73 7.23
C ALA A 273 -9.26 -30.61 8.11
N SER A 274 -8.19 -30.92 8.82
CA SER A 274 -7.46 -29.96 9.64
C SER A 274 -6.06 -29.73 9.08
N ALA A 275 -5.69 -28.46 8.99
CA ALA A 275 -4.32 -28.03 8.72
C ALA A 275 -3.61 -27.83 10.06
N ILE A 276 -2.55 -28.58 10.32
CA ILE A 276 -1.73 -28.41 11.52
C ILE A 276 -0.30 -28.03 11.14
N PHE A 277 0.28 -27.11 11.93
CA PHE A 277 1.68 -26.68 11.71
C PHE A 277 2.33 -26.20 12.99
N LYS A 278 3.64 -26.37 13.07
CA LYS A 278 4.43 -25.96 14.23
C LYS A 278 4.57 -24.44 14.31
N ALA A 279 4.58 -23.90 15.52
CA ALA A 279 4.86 -22.48 15.76
C ALA A 279 6.24 -22.05 15.20
N SER A 280 7.24 -22.94 15.23
CA SER A 280 8.57 -22.71 14.66
C SER A 280 8.59 -22.71 13.12
N SER A 281 7.51 -23.15 12.46
CA SER A 281 7.40 -23.10 10.99
C SER A 281 6.72 -21.81 10.48
N VAL A 282 6.33 -20.94 11.40
CA VAL A 282 5.72 -19.65 11.10
C VAL A 282 6.79 -18.57 11.06
N ILE A 283 6.82 -17.81 9.98
CA ILE A 283 7.67 -16.63 9.84
C ILE A 283 6.79 -15.41 10.10
N ILE A 284 7.24 -14.52 10.98
CA ILE A 284 6.54 -13.26 11.24
C ILE A 284 7.18 -12.14 10.43
N GLY A 285 6.34 -11.30 9.87
CA GLY A 285 6.72 -10.02 9.28
C GLY A 285 5.80 -8.92 9.76
N VAL A 286 6.27 -7.69 9.65
CA VAL A 286 5.48 -6.49 9.95
C VAL A 286 5.33 -5.63 8.70
N PRO A 287 4.25 -4.85 8.57
CA PRO A 287 4.14 -3.87 7.51
C PRO A 287 5.28 -2.86 7.59
N ALA A 288 5.85 -2.46 6.41
CA ALA A 288 6.93 -1.45 6.33
C ALA A 288 6.37 -0.04 6.53
#